data_c4cd59f82c1477de62d6d55471f4b410
#
_entry.id   c4cd59f82c1477de62d6d55471f4b410
#
_cell.length_a   1.000
_cell.length_b   1.000
_cell.length_c   1.000
_cell.angle_alpha   90.00
_cell.angle_beta   90.00
_cell.angle_gamma   90.00
#
_symmetry.space_group_name_H-M   'P 1'
#
loop_
_entity.id
_entity.type
_entity.pdbx_description
1 polymer ?
#
loop_
_entity_poly.entity_id
_entity_poly.type
_entity_poly.pdbx_seq_one_letter_code
_entity_poly.pdbx_strand_id
1 'polypeptide(L)'
;VLETARLLLAHGADPDAGYLWHGQPTPFTVLTGVFGEGELGPERQPRHPHALALAEVVLAAGADANDGQSLYNRQFEPDDDHLVLLFAHGLGTGDGGPWRRRLGDAVESPAEMLRRQLRWAVDHDLRARVRLLAEHGVDLAAPFADGRTPAGLAAVHGHRDLGHELVALGAPGAALDPPDAFLAAALAGDRAGVDRLVAAHPGLLDQMQARRPGLAAWAAGTGRPEAVRLVVDLGFDLDALGPSDLPDERPWETALHVAVGDDDADLVRLLLAMGANPDLEDHRFHATPLGWAHHLGHTALAELLEPLSAVPTVSTEPPAPAQPAQPAEPPAPATSGASGAPAAPGAAGEGGAAGEPDEDIEPPDG
;
A
#
# COMPACT_ATOMS: atom_id res chain seq x y z
N VAL A 1 -12.46 -27.22 -14.47
CA VAL A 1 -11.90 -25.87 -14.64
C VAL A 1 -10.61 -25.90 -15.47
N LEU A 2 -9.55 -26.64 -15.09
CA LEU A 2 -8.28 -26.72 -15.85
C LEU A 2 -8.47 -27.20 -17.28
N GLU A 3 -9.25 -28.27 -17.51
CA GLU A 3 -9.55 -28.80 -18.84
C GLU A 3 -10.32 -27.77 -19.69
N THR A 4 -11.25 -27.05 -19.09
CA THR A 4 -12.00 -26.00 -19.76
C THR A 4 -11.08 -24.87 -20.21
N ALA A 5 -10.17 -24.42 -19.33
CA ALA A 5 -9.19 -23.39 -19.66
C ALA A 5 -8.29 -23.83 -20.83
N ARG A 6 -7.73 -25.04 -20.79
CA ARG A 6 -6.94 -25.60 -21.88
C ARG A 6 -7.70 -25.68 -23.19
N LEU A 7 -8.97 -26.09 -23.13
CA LEU A 7 -9.84 -26.17 -24.32
C LEU A 7 -10.07 -24.79 -24.93
N LEU A 8 -10.39 -23.79 -24.12
CA LEU A 8 -10.62 -22.43 -24.61
C LEU A 8 -9.35 -21.86 -25.26
N LEU A 9 -8.20 -21.99 -24.60
CA LEU A 9 -6.92 -21.53 -25.14
C LEU A 9 -6.53 -22.27 -26.44
N ALA A 10 -6.76 -23.59 -26.51
CA ALA A 10 -6.53 -24.38 -27.72
C ALA A 10 -7.42 -23.96 -28.89
N HIS A 11 -8.59 -23.32 -28.62
CA HIS A 11 -9.49 -22.76 -29.64
C HIS A 11 -9.28 -21.27 -29.88
N GLY A 12 -8.15 -20.72 -29.42
CA GLY A 12 -7.72 -19.35 -29.74
C GLY A 12 -8.27 -18.28 -28.79
N ALA A 13 -8.70 -18.65 -27.59
CA ALA A 13 -8.98 -17.64 -26.57
C ALA A 13 -7.69 -16.87 -26.25
N ASP A 14 -7.81 -15.55 -26.17
CA ASP A 14 -6.70 -14.66 -25.85
C ASP A 14 -6.30 -14.81 -24.37
N PRO A 15 -5.07 -15.26 -24.02
CA PRO A 15 -4.63 -15.41 -22.65
C PRO A 15 -4.47 -14.06 -21.91
N ASP A 16 -4.31 -12.95 -22.65
CA ASP A 16 -4.23 -11.58 -22.12
C ASP A 16 -5.58 -10.84 -22.16
N ALA A 17 -6.67 -11.54 -22.48
CA ALA A 17 -7.99 -10.93 -22.46
C ALA A 17 -8.28 -10.28 -21.10
N GLY A 18 -8.92 -9.10 -21.12
CA GLY A 18 -9.21 -8.37 -19.91
C GLY A 18 -10.11 -7.15 -20.17
N TYR A 19 -10.39 -6.42 -19.13
CA TYR A 19 -11.19 -5.20 -19.19
C TYR A 19 -10.61 -4.13 -18.25
N LEU A 20 -11.02 -2.88 -18.45
CA LEU A 20 -10.65 -1.78 -17.56
C LEU A 20 -11.72 -1.58 -16.50
N TRP A 21 -11.34 -1.69 -15.23
CA TRP A 21 -12.26 -1.50 -14.11
C TRP A 21 -12.78 -0.05 -14.10
N HIS A 22 -14.06 0.14 -14.27
CA HIS A 22 -14.71 1.46 -14.35
C HIS A 22 -14.01 2.45 -15.32
N GLY A 23 -13.34 1.97 -16.35
CA GLY A 23 -12.59 2.80 -17.30
C GLY A 23 -11.26 3.34 -16.77
N GLN A 24 -10.85 2.98 -15.55
CA GLN A 24 -9.53 3.31 -15.01
C GLN A 24 -8.44 2.55 -15.78
N PRO A 25 -7.22 3.10 -15.89
CA PRO A 25 -6.12 2.44 -16.58
C PRO A 25 -5.53 1.28 -15.75
N THR A 26 -6.41 0.42 -15.26
CA THR A 26 -6.09 -0.74 -14.45
C THR A 26 -6.68 -1.96 -15.13
N PRO A 27 -5.90 -2.72 -15.91
CA PRO A 27 -6.38 -3.90 -16.60
C PRO A 27 -6.66 -5.03 -15.60
N PHE A 28 -7.87 -5.56 -15.64
CA PHE A 28 -8.24 -6.82 -14.99
C PHE A 28 -8.22 -7.91 -16.05
N THR A 29 -7.17 -8.70 -16.05
CA THR A 29 -6.92 -9.75 -17.05
C THR A 29 -7.46 -11.11 -16.62
N VAL A 30 -7.34 -12.10 -17.50
CA VAL A 30 -7.58 -13.51 -17.14
C VAL A 30 -6.69 -13.91 -15.97
N LEU A 31 -5.42 -13.49 -15.96
CA LEU A 31 -4.45 -13.81 -14.91
C LEU A 31 -4.87 -13.19 -13.57
N THR A 32 -5.33 -11.94 -13.56
CA THR A 32 -5.92 -11.29 -12.38
C THR A 32 -7.08 -12.12 -11.81
N GLY A 33 -7.99 -12.57 -12.67
CA GLY A 33 -9.14 -13.40 -12.25
C GLY A 33 -8.74 -14.78 -11.73
N VAL A 34 -7.66 -15.35 -12.24
CA VAL A 34 -7.11 -16.65 -11.80
C VAL A 34 -6.50 -16.57 -10.41
N PHE A 35 -5.74 -15.53 -10.12
CA PHE A 35 -5.17 -15.35 -8.79
C PHE A 35 -6.21 -14.91 -7.76
N GLY A 36 -7.18 -14.09 -8.17
CA GLY A 36 -8.22 -13.58 -7.26
C GLY A 36 -7.65 -12.70 -6.16
N GLU A 37 -8.26 -12.79 -4.98
CA GLU A 37 -7.85 -12.07 -3.76
C GLU A 37 -7.90 -10.53 -3.90
N GLY A 38 -7.03 -9.81 -3.26
CA GLY A 38 -7.04 -8.35 -3.10
C GLY A 38 -7.18 -7.99 -1.62
N GLU A 39 -7.43 -6.75 -1.29
CA GLU A 39 -7.48 -6.23 0.09
C GLU A 39 -8.44 -7.01 1.03
N LEU A 40 -9.54 -7.52 0.48
CA LEU A 40 -10.51 -8.33 1.23
C LEU A 40 -10.64 -9.74 0.62
N GLY A 41 -9.52 -10.26 0.12
CA GLY A 41 -9.46 -11.49 -0.66
C GLY A 41 -10.11 -12.69 -0.01
N PRO A 42 -9.72 -13.08 1.21
CA PRO A 42 -10.28 -14.26 1.87
C PRO A 42 -11.80 -14.23 2.00
N GLU A 43 -12.39 -13.05 2.20
CA GLU A 43 -13.82 -12.88 2.42
C GLU A 43 -14.62 -12.74 1.12
N ARG A 44 -14.09 -11.98 0.14
CA ARG A 44 -14.83 -11.60 -1.06
C ARG A 44 -14.44 -12.39 -2.30
N GLN A 45 -13.17 -12.69 -2.45
CA GLN A 45 -12.60 -13.38 -3.60
C GLN A 45 -11.59 -14.42 -3.13
N PRO A 46 -12.03 -15.46 -2.40
CA PRO A 46 -11.14 -16.45 -1.83
C PRO A 46 -10.32 -17.11 -2.94
N ARG A 47 -9.08 -17.41 -2.62
CA ARG A 47 -8.16 -18.08 -3.51
C ARG A 47 -8.75 -19.38 -4.06
N HIS A 48 -8.81 -19.50 -5.38
CA HIS A 48 -9.28 -20.74 -6.00
C HIS A 48 -8.30 -21.89 -5.72
N PRO A 49 -8.77 -23.12 -5.36
CA PRO A 49 -7.90 -24.24 -5.02
C PRO A 49 -6.89 -24.63 -6.11
N HIS A 50 -7.16 -24.24 -7.37
CA HIS A 50 -6.29 -24.50 -8.52
C HIS A 50 -5.69 -23.21 -9.10
N ALA A 51 -5.59 -22.11 -8.33
CA ALA A 51 -5.13 -20.82 -8.83
C ALA A 51 -3.75 -20.93 -9.53
N LEU A 52 -2.75 -21.49 -8.87
CA LEU A 52 -1.42 -21.66 -9.47
C LEU A 52 -1.42 -22.55 -10.71
N ALA A 53 -2.18 -23.65 -10.70
CA ALA A 53 -2.25 -24.53 -11.85
C ALA A 53 -3.01 -23.90 -13.04
N LEU A 54 -3.97 -23.02 -12.76
CA LEU A 54 -4.66 -22.22 -13.78
C LEU A 54 -3.72 -21.13 -14.32
N ALA A 55 -3.01 -20.41 -13.45
CA ALA A 55 -2.03 -19.41 -13.84
C ALA A 55 -0.94 -20.01 -14.73
N GLU A 56 -0.40 -21.19 -14.37
CA GLU A 56 0.54 -21.94 -15.20
C GLU A 56 -0.02 -22.23 -16.60
N VAL A 57 -1.27 -22.66 -16.70
CA VAL A 57 -1.92 -22.93 -18.01
C VAL A 57 -2.07 -21.66 -18.83
N VAL A 58 -2.42 -20.54 -18.22
CA VAL A 58 -2.62 -19.26 -18.90
C VAL A 58 -1.27 -18.66 -19.31
N LEU A 59 -0.27 -18.69 -18.44
CA LEU A 59 1.09 -18.22 -18.72
C LEU A 59 1.78 -19.07 -19.80
N ALA A 60 1.63 -20.40 -19.76
CA ALA A 60 2.15 -21.30 -20.79
C ALA A 60 1.49 -21.09 -22.16
N ALA A 61 0.26 -20.54 -22.19
CA ALA A 61 -0.41 -20.14 -23.42
C ALA A 61 0.02 -18.75 -23.93
N GLY A 62 0.91 -18.06 -23.23
CA GLY A 62 1.53 -16.81 -23.66
C GLY A 62 0.97 -15.54 -23.01
N ALA A 63 0.24 -15.66 -21.89
CA ALA A 63 -0.10 -14.49 -21.09
C ALA A 63 1.15 -13.75 -20.60
N ASP A 64 1.09 -12.44 -20.54
CA ASP A 64 2.18 -11.63 -19.99
C ASP A 64 2.23 -11.75 -18.46
N ALA A 65 3.41 -12.12 -17.96
CA ALA A 65 3.65 -12.21 -16.52
C ALA A 65 3.70 -10.84 -15.80
N ASN A 66 3.82 -9.74 -16.54
CA ASN A 66 3.83 -8.38 -16.01
C ASN A 66 2.39 -7.87 -15.82
N ASP A 67 1.65 -8.49 -14.94
CA ASP A 67 0.27 -8.14 -14.61
C ASP A 67 0.21 -7.39 -13.28
N GLY A 68 0.12 -6.06 -13.37
CA GLY A 68 0.17 -5.18 -12.19
C GLY A 68 -0.98 -5.42 -11.22
N GLN A 69 -2.17 -5.81 -11.70
CA GLN A 69 -3.32 -6.07 -10.83
C GLN A 69 -3.20 -7.43 -10.12
N SER A 70 -2.66 -8.45 -10.77
CA SER A 70 -2.35 -9.72 -10.11
C SER A 70 -1.33 -9.54 -8.99
N LEU A 71 -0.28 -8.75 -9.25
CA LEU A 71 0.72 -8.42 -8.25
C LEU A 71 0.13 -7.63 -7.07
N TYR A 72 -0.77 -6.67 -7.35
CA TYR A 72 -1.47 -5.93 -6.31
C TYR A 72 -2.38 -6.84 -5.48
N ASN A 73 -3.19 -7.67 -6.11
CA ASN A 73 -4.12 -8.54 -5.42
C ASN A 73 -3.42 -9.54 -4.47
N ARG A 74 -2.22 -9.98 -4.84
CA ARG A 74 -1.45 -10.97 -4.09
C ARG A 74 -0.47 -10.38 -3.06
N GLN A 75 -0.24 -9.06 -3.07
CA GLN A 75 0.75 -8.46 -2.16
C GLN A 75 0.38 -8.55 -0.69
N PHE A 76 -0.93 -8.61 -0.37
CA PHE A 76 -1.46 -8.61 0.99
C PHE A 76 -1.18 -9.92 1.75
N GLU A 77 -0.96 -11.01 1.02
CA GLU A 77 -0.62 -12.30 1.62
C GLU A 77 0.90 -12.45 1.75
N PRO A 78 1.38 -13.11 2.81
CA PRO A 78 2.83 -13.27 3.05
C PRO A 78 3.50 -14.30 2.14
N ASP A 79 2.73 -15.15 1.44
CA ASP A 79 3.29 -16.15 0.53
C ASP A 79 3.72 -15.55 -0.81
N ASP A 80 4.75 -16.13 -1.42
CA ASP A 80 5.38 -15.65 -2.65
C ASP A 80 5.23 -16.64 -3.83
N ASP A 81 4.34 -17.61 -3.74
CA ASP A 81 4.15 -18.65 -4.76
C ASP A 81 3.78 -18.08 -6.13
N HIS A 82 2.98 -17.02 -6.16
CA HIS A 82 2.63 -16.27 -7.36
C HIS A 82 3.85 -15.60 -7.99
N LEU A 83 4.73 -14.98 -7.18
CA LEU A 83 5.95 -14.34 -7.69
C LEU A 83 6.91 -15.36 -8.28
N VAL A 84 7.11 -16.49 -7.62
CA VAL A 84 7.95 -17.59 -8.14
C VAL A 84 7.45 -18.05 -9.49
N LEU A 85 6.14 -18.23 -9.64
CA LEU A 85 5.53 -18.63 -10.91
C LEU A 85 5.68 -17.53 -11.98
N LEU A 86 5.37 -16.28 -11.65
CA LEU A 86 5.47 -15.16 -12.59
C LEU A 86 6.91 -14.93 -13.05
N PHE A 87 7.91 -15.03 -12.16
CA PHE A 87 9.33 -14.95 -12.53
C PHE A 87 9.75 -16.07 -13.49
N ALA A 88 9.25 -17.29 -13.30
CA ALA A 88 9.50 -18.38 -14.21
C ALA A 88 8.96 -18.11 -15.63
N HIS A 89 7.97 -17.22 -15.76
CA HIS A 89 7.36 -16.79 -17.03
C HIS A 89 7.76 -15.38 -17.48
N GLY A 90 8.80 -14.79 -16.89
CA GLY A 90 9.40 -13.54 -17.38
C GLY A 90 8.91 -12.26 -16.71
N LEU A 91 8.36 -12.32 -15.50
CA LEU A 91 8.08 -11.12 -14.70
C LEU A 91 9.32 -10.22 -14.60
N GLY A 92 9.16 -8.94 -14.76
CA GLY A 92 10.24 -7.95 -14.74
C GLY A 92 11.00 -7.81 -16.07
N THR A 93 10.64 -8.57 -17.10
CA THR A 93 11.28 -8.53 -18.41
C THR A 93 10.34 -8.08 -19.53
N GLY A 94 10.89 -7.74 -20.68
CA GLY A 94 10.08 -7.34 -21.84
C GLY A 94 9.56 -5.89 -21.77
N ASP A 95 8.52 -5.63 -22.54
CA ASP A 95 7.93 -4.29 -22.69
C ASP A 95 6.65 -4.05 -21.81
N GLY A 96 6.27 -5.02 -20.99
CA GLY A 96 5.06 -4.97 -20.16
C GLY A 96 3.79 -5.38 -20.90
N GLY A 97 3.94 -6.07 -22.02
CA GLY A 97 2.89 -6.78 -22.71
C GLY A 97 1.84 -5.94 -23.45
N PRO A 98 0.73 -6.59 -23.86
CA PRO A 98 -0.27 -5.97 -24.71
C PRO A 98 -0.99 -4.80 -24.05
N TRP A 99 -1.21 -4.86 -22.75
CA TRP A 99 -1.89 -3.80 -22.01
C TRP A 99 -1.03 -2.55 -21.88
N ARG A 100 0.29 -2.69 -21.61
CA ARG A 100 1.19 -1.55 -21.60
C ARG A 100 1.36 -0.95 -22.99
N ARG A 101 1.48 -1.77 -24.04
CA ARG A 101 1.49 -1.25 -25.42
C ARG A 101 0.23 -0.46 -25.77
N ARG A 102 -0.92 -0.83 -25.21
CA ARG A 102 -2.23 -0.17 -25.43
C ARG A 102 -2.41 1.10 -24.61
N LEU A 103 -1.99 1.11 -23.34
CA LEU A 103 -2.25 2.18 -22.37
C LEU A 103 -1.05 3.10 -22.13
N GLY A 104 0.16 2.70 -22.61
CA GLY A 104 1.39 3.47 -22.43
C GLY A 104 1.77 3.63 -20.96
N ASP A 105 2.21 4.84 -20.61
CA ASP A 105 2.67 5.17 -19.26
C ASP A 105 1.52 5.33 -18.23
N ALA A 106 0.28 5.09 -18.63
CA ALA A 106 -0.82 5.00 -17.68
C ALA A 106 -0.80 3.71 -16.84
N VAL A 107 0.02 2.72 -17.21
CA VAL A 107 0.29 1.51 -16.43
C VAL A 107 1.79 1.42 -16.15
N GLU A 108 2.12 0.85 -14.99
CA GLU A 108 3.51 0.67 -14.55
C GLU A 108 4.33 -0.16 -15.57
N SER A 109 5.60 0.17 -15.70
CA SER A 109 6.58 -0.69 -16.37
C SER A 109 6.88 -1.94 -15.53
N PRO A 110 7.42 -3.01 -16.14
CA PRO A 110 7.87 -4.19 -15.39
C PRO A 110 8.81 -3.85 -14.23
N ALA A 111 9.71 -2.88 -14.42
CA ALA A 111 10.63 -2.44 -13.38
C ALA A 111 9.92 -1.70 -12.25
N GLU A 112 8.95 -0.84 -12.55
CA GLU A 112 8.14 -0.13 -11.56
C GLU A 112 7.27 -1.08 -10.74
N MET A 113 6.67 -2.10 -11.38
CA MET A 113 5.92 -3.16 -10.69
C MET A 113 6.79 -3.88 -9.66
N LEU A 114 8.02 -4.27 -10.02
CA LEU A 114 8.96 -4.90 -9.09
C LEU A 114 9.42 -3.95 -7.99
N ARG A 115 9.61 -2.67 -8.29
CA ARG A 115 9.92 -1.65 -7.29
C ARG A 115 8.80 -1.47 -6.29
N ARG A 116 7.54 -1.49 -6.74
CA ARG A 116 6.36 -1.45 -5.86
C ARG A 116 6.29 -2.68 -4.97
N GLN A 117 6.55 -3.88 -5.51
CA GLN A 117 6.62 -5.11 -4.71
C GLN A 117 7.74 -5.05 -3.66
N LEU A 118 8.91 -4.50 -4.00
CA LEU A 118 9.99 -4.30 -3.05
C LEU A 118 9.60 -3.30 -1.95
N ARG A 119 8.96 -2.19 -2.32
CA ARG A 119 8.48 -1.20 -1.35
C ARG A 119 7.52 -1.85 -0.35
N TRP A 120 6.50 -2.53 -0.85
CA TRP A 120 5.54 -3.27 -0.02
C TRP A 120 6.21 -4.28 0.90
N ALA A 121 7.14 -5.06 0.37
CA ALA A 121 7.88 -6.05 1.15
C ALA A 121 8.72 -5.43 2.27
N VAL A 122 9.29 -4.24 2.04
CA VAL A 122 10.07 -3.52 3.07
C VAL A 122 9.14 -2.89 4.11
N ASP A 123 8.03 -2.30 3.69
CA ASP A 123 7.04 -1.68 4.59
C ASP A 123 6.45 -2.73 5.58
N HIS A 124 6.30 -4.00 5.14
CA HIS A 124 5.65 -5.08 5.90
C HIS A 124 6.61 -6.17 6.44
N ASP A 125 7.92 -5.94 6.47
CA ASP A 125 8.97 -6.89 6.91
C ASP A 125 8.90 -8.28 6.22
N LEU A 126 8.48 -8.32 4.94
CA LEU A 126 8.35 -9.56 4.17
C LEU A 126 9.72 -10.00 3.63
N ARG A 127 10.57 -10.54 4.50
CA ARG A 127 11.98 -10.87 4.22
C ARG A 127 12.15 -11.90 3.10
N ALA A 128 11.26 -12.89 3.04
CA ALA A 128 11.30 -13.90 1.97
C ALA A 128 11.10 -13.24 0.60
N ARG A 129 10.15 -12.32 0.50
CA ARG A 129 9.88 -11.56 -0.72
C ARG A 129 11.06 -10.66 -1.11
N VAL A 130 11.68 -9.98 -0.14
CA VAL A 130 12.89 -9.16 -0.40
C VAL A 130 14.02 -10.01 -0.98
N ARG A 131 14.26 -11.23 -0.43
CA ARG A 131 15.28 -12.15 -0.98
C ARG A 131 14.94 -12.58 -2.40
N LEU A 132 13.70 -12.99 -2.64
CA LEU A 132 13.25 -13.41 -3.96
C LEU A 132 13.42 -12.29 -4.99
N LEU A 133 13.03 -11.06 -4.66
CA LEU A 133 13.21 -9.90 -5.52
C LEU A 133 14.69 -9.60 -5.79
N ALA A 134 15.56 -9.71 -4.78
CA ALA A 134 17.00 -9.56 -4.92
C ALA A 134 17.62 -10.64 -5.81
N GLU A 135 17.21 -11.92 -5.67
CA GLU A 135 17.64 -13.04 -6.51
C GLU A 135 17.29 -12.82 -7.99
N HIS A 136 16.19 -12.11 -8.26
CA HIS A 136 15.76 -11.71 -9.60
C HIS A 136 16.30 -10.34 -10.06
N GLY A 137 17.30 -9.78 -9.34
CA GLY A 137 18.06 -8.61 -9.77
C GLY A 137 17.35 -7.28 -9.56
N VAL A 138 16.34 -7.22 -8.68
CA VAL A 138 15.72 -5.94 -8.31
C VAL A 138 16.73 -5.08 -7.58
N ASP A 139 16.88 -3.84 -7.99
CA ASP A 139 17.85 -2.90 -7.41
C ASP A 139 17.46 -2.53 -5.96
N LEU A 140 18.29 -2.98 -5.01
CA LEU A 140 18.13 -2.68 -3.59
C LEU A 140 18.81 -1.36 -3.16
N ALA A 141 19.53 -0.69 -4.08
CA ALA A 141 20.26 0.53 -3.79
C ALA A 141 19.50 1.80 -4.16
N ALA A 142 18.69 1.76 -5.22
CA ALA A 142 17.95 2.91 -5.70
C ALA A 142 16.93 3.40 -4.65
N PRO A 143 16.80 4.71 -4.42
CA PRO A 143 15.78 5.25 -3.54
C PRO A 143 14.38 5.06 -4.11
N PHE A 144 13.37 4.98 -3.24
CA PHE A 144 11.96 5.10 -3.59
C PHE A 144 11.60 6.56 -3.90
N ALA A 145 10.34 6.80 -4.31
CA ALA A 145 9.87 8.14 -4.67
C ALA A 145 9.97 9.15 -3.51
N ASP A 146 9.91 8.70 -2.27
CA ASP A 146 10.10 9.52 -1.06
C ASP A 146 11.58 9.82 -0.73
N GLY A 147 12.51 9.37 -1.56
CA GLY A 147 13.95 9.55 -1.40
C GLY A 147 14.63 8.54 -0.47
N ARG A 148 13.90 7.65 0.20
CA ARG A 148 14.46 6.63 1.08
C ARG A 148 14.95 5.42 0.29
N THR A 149 16.14 4.92 0.63
CA THR A 149 16.59 3.62 0.16
C THR A 149 15.83 2.50 0.86
N PRO A 150 15.77 1.27 0.30
CA PRO A 150 15.14 0.13 0.99
C PRO A 150 15.66 -0.08 2.42
N ALA A 151 16.97 0.01 2.65
CA ALA A 151 17.54 -0.10 3.99
C ALA A 151 17.16 1.09 4.90
N GLY A 152 17.06 2.30 4.35
CA GLY A 152 16.59 3.49 5.07
C GLY A 152 15.13 3.36 5.48
N LEU A 153 14.29 2.87 4.58
CA LEU A 153 12.88 2.62 4.83
C LEU A 153 12.68 1.55 5.92
N ALA A 154 13.37 0.41 5.80
CA ALA A 154 13.34 -0.64 6.84
C ALA A 154 13.74 -0.10 8.22
N ALA A 155 14.76 0.75 8.27
CA ALA A 155 15.19 1.37 9.52
C ALA A 155 14.12 2.30 10.12
N VAL A 156 13.48 3.15 9.29
CA VAL A 156 12.43 4.09 9.73
C VAL A 156 11.18 3.35 10.22
N HIS A 157 10.88 2.17 9.67
CA HIS A 157 9.77 1.31 10.13
C HIS A 157 10.16 0.43 11.33
N GLY A 158 11.40 0.52 11.81
CA GLY A 158 11.87 -0.30 12.94
C GLY A 158 12.19 -1.75 12.57
N HIS A 159 12.22 -2.10 11.28
CA HIS A 159 12.54 -3.43 10.77
C HIS A 159 14.07 -3.66 10.76
N ARG A 160 14.67 -3.66 11.94
CA ARG A 160 16.14 -3.70 12.12
C ARG A 160 16.78 -4.90 11.43
N ASP A 161 16.19 -6.07 11.59
CA ASP A 161 16.75 -7.30 11.03
C ASP A 161 16.66 -7.32 9.50
N LEU A 162 15.55 -6.80 8.94
CA LEU A 162 15.43 -6.61 7.50
C LEU A 162 16.46 -5.61 6.98
N GLY A 163 16.70 -4.51 7.73
CA GLY A 163 17.76 -3.54 7.39
C GLY A 163 19.15 -4.20 7.31
N HIS A 164 19.49 -5.07 8.26
CA HIS A 164 20.74 -5.83 8.23
C HIS A 164 20.79 -6.82 7.05
N GLU A 165 19.67 -7.47 6.75
CA GLU A 165 19.56 -8.40 5.64
C GLU A 165 19.69 -7.70 4.28
N LEU A 166 19.05 -6.54 4.09
CA LEU A 166 19.21 -5.72 2.90
C LEU A 166 20.68 -5.36 2.65
N VAL A 167 21.40 -4.96 3.71
CA VAL A 167 22.85 -4.69 3.60
C VAL A 167 23.63 -5.95 3.25
N ALA A 168 23.29 -7.10 3.83
CA ALA A 168 23.92 -8.38 3.49
C ALA A 168 23.67 -8.81 2.03
N LEU A 169 22.50 -8.42 1.47
CA LEU A 169 22.15 -8.61 0.06
C LEU A 169 22.78 -7.57 -0.89
N GLY A 170 23.58 -6.63 -0.36
CA GLY A 170 24.31 -5.64 -1.15
C GLY A 170 23.68 -4.26 -1.23
N ALA A 171 22.59 -4.00 -0.52
CA ALA A 171 22.06 -2.64 -0.39
C ALA A 171 23.04 -1.73 0.35
N PRO A 172 23.14 -0.43 0.00
CA PRO A 172 23.87 0.52 0.81
C PRO A 172 23.24 0.64 2.20
N GLY A 173 24.06 0.81 3.23
CA GLY A 173 23.58 1.08 4.58
C GLY A 173 22.71 2.35 4.62
N ALA A 174 21.77 2.40 5.56
CA ALA A 174 20.89 3.53 5.72
C ALA A 174 21.67 4.79 6.13
N ALA A 175 21.65 5.82 5.28
CA ALA A 175 22.08 7.17 5.63
C ALA A 175 20.81 7.95 6.04
N LEU A 176 20.56 8.05 7.35
CA LEU A 176 19.35 8.68 7.88
C LEU A 176 19.65 10.11 8.29
N ASP A 177 18.77 11.04 7.96
CA ASP A 177 18.75 12.36 8.56
C ASP A 177 18.32 12.30 10.05
N PRO A 178 18.49 13.35 10.85
CA PRO A 178 18.14 13.29 12.27
C PRO A 178 16.69 12.90 12.58
N PRO A 179 15.65 13.37 11.86
CA PRO A 179 14.27 12.89 12.02
C PRO A 179 14.10 11.39 11.74
N ASP A 180 14.63 10.90 10.63
CA ASP A 180 14.53 9.48 10.26
C ASP A 180 15.36 8.59 11.22
N ALA A 181 16.54 9.06 11.66
CA ALA A 181 17.34 8.39 12.68
C ALA A 181 16.60 8.30 14.03
N PHE A 182 15.86 9.36 14.40
CA PHE A 182 15.01 9.35 15.59
C PHE A 182 13.91 8.30 15.48
N LEU A 183 13.16 8.25 14.36
CA LEU A 183 12.14 7.25 14.13
C LEU A 183 12.70 5.83 14.22
N ALA A 184 13.81 5.57 13.52
CA ALA A 184 14.48 4.27 13.54
C ALA A 184 14.87 3.85 14.96
N ALA A 185 15.43 4.74 15.78
CA ALA A 185 15.80 4.46 17.15
C ALA A 185 14.59 4.27 18.05
N ALA A 186 13.56 5.12 17.93
CA ALA A 186 12.34 5.07 18.73
C ALA A 186 11.55 3.76 18.48
N LEU A 187 11.33 3.42 17.21
CA LEU A 187 10.59 2.20 16.82
C LEU A 187 11.40 0.92 17.03
N ALA A 188 12.73 1.02 17.17
CA ALA A 188 13.56 -0.09 17.59
C ALA A 188 13.64 -0.24 19.12
N GLY A 189 13.02 0.67 19.91
CA GLY A 189 13.14 0.70 21.37
C GLY A 189 14.54 1.12 21.87
N ASP A 190 15.37 1.74 21.01
CA ASP A 190 16.74 2.16 21.34
C ASP A 190 16.74 3.51 22.08
N ARG A 191 16.47 3.48 23.39
CA ARG A 191 16.50 4.64 24.27
C ARG A 191 17.82 5.39 24.17
N ALA A 192 18.95 4.69 24.20
CA ALA A 192 20.26 5.33 24.16
C ALA A 192 20.52 6.03 22.82
N GLY A 193 20.03 5.47 21.73
CA GLY A 193 20.05 6.09 20.40
C GLY A 193 19.26 7.38 20.37
N VAL A 194 18.02 7.35 20.86
CA VAL A 194 17.16 8.53 20.96
C VAL A 194 17.80 9.62 21.83
N ASP A 195 18.30 9.28 23.02
CA ASP A 195 18.90 10.24 23.94
C ASP A 195 20.12 10.93 23.30
N ARG A 196 20.97 10.19 22.57
CA ARG A 196 22.09 10.75 21.81
C ARG A 196 21.63 11.71 20.72
N LEU A 197 20.60 11.35 19.97
CA LEU A 197 20.07 12.18 18.87
C LEU A 197 19.45 13.48 19.39
N VAL A 198 18.64 13.42 20.46
CA VAL A 198 18.03 14.59 21.09
C VAL A 198 19.10 15.51 21.68
N ALA A 199 20.15 14.94 22.30
CA ALA A 199 21.27 15.74 22.82
C ALA A 199 22.08 16.43 21.70
N ALA A 200 22.26 15.75 20.55
CA ALA A 200 22.99 16.29 19.40
C ALA A 200 22.17 17.32 18.60
N HIS A 201 20.85 17.23 18.63
CA HIS A 201 19.93 18.05 17.82
C HIS A 201 18.87 18.71 18.72
N PRO A 202 19.17 19.86 19.35
CA PRO A 202 18.20 20.59 20.19
C PRO A 202 16.91 20.90 19.42
N GLY A 203 15.75 20.60 20.01
CA GLY A 203 14.43 20.78 19.40
C GLY A 203 13.96 19.60 18.51
N LEU A 204 14.78 18.56 18.32
CA LEU A 204 14.37 17.40 17.51
C LEU A 204 13.15 16.70 18.10
N LEU A 205 13.08 16.51 19.43
CA LEU A 205 11.94 15.88 20.07
C LEU A 205 10.65 16.66 19.83
N ASP A 206 10.68 17.99 20.06
CA ASP A 206 9.51 18.85 19.82
C ASP A 206 9.07 18.80 18.35
N GLN A 207 10.04 18.79 17.44
CA GLN A 207 9.78 18.65 16.00
C GLN A 207 9.09 17.31 15.70
N MET A 208 9.55 16.22 16.30
CA MET A 208 8.97 14.90 16.06
C MET A 208 7.57 14.77 16.66
N GLN A 209 7.34 15.31 17.87
CA GLN A 209 6.01 15.33 18.48
C GLN A 209 5.01 16.15 17.62
N ALA A 210 5.44 17.27 17.05
CA ALA A 210 4.59 18.07 16.17
C ALA A 210 4.30 17.40 14.83
N ARG A 211 5.29 16.68 14.26
CA ARG A 211 5.15 16.05 12.93
C ARG A 211 4.48 14.68 12.96
N ARG A 212 4.61 13.95 14.07
CA ARG A 212 4.18 12.56 14.22
C ARG A 212 3.48 12.34 15.57
N PRO A 213 2.41 13.11 15.88
CA PRO A 213 1.72 12.98 17.18
C PRO A 213 1.29 11.55 17.48
N GLY A 214 0.85 10.78 16.48
CA GLY A 214 0.42 9.39 16.59
C GLY A 214 1.55 8.35 16.53
N LEU A 215 2.80 8.71 16.88
CA LEU A 215 3.92 7.76 16.86
C LEU A 215 3.70 6.54 17.76
N ALA A 216 2.84 6.64 18.79
CA ALA A 216 2.49 5.53 19.64
C ALA A 216 1.74 4.41 18.88
N ALA A 217 0.84 4.77 17.94
CA ALA A 217 0.16 3.80 17.10
C ALA A 217 1.15 3.08 16.16
N TRP A 218 2.09 3.83 15.59
CA TRP A 218 3.14 3.22 14.77
C TRP A 218 4.05 2.29 15.59
N ALA A 219 4.43 2.70 16.81
CA ALA A 219 5.20 1.85 17.71
C ALA A 219 4.45 0.55 18.06
N ALA A 220 3.11 0.62 18.25
CA ALA A 220 2.27 -0.55 18.47
C ALA A 220 2.35 -1.52 17.28
N GLY A 221 2.24 -1.03 16.05
CA GLY A 221 2.34 -1.85 14.82
C GLY A 221 3.70 -2.55 14.63
N THR A 222 4.75 -2.17 15.38
CA THR A 222 6.01 -2.92 15.37
C THR A 222 5.96 -4.23 16.19
N GLY A 223 4.89 -4.45 16.97
CA GLY A 223 4.79 -5.56 17.90
C GLY A 223 5.83 -5.53 19.04
N ARG A 224 6.44 -4.36 19.32
CA ARG A 224 7.51 -4.21 20.31
C ARG A 224 7.07 -3.39 21.52
N PRO A 225 6.80 -4.00 22.67
CA PRO A 225 6.40 -3.28 23.89
C PRO A 225 7.42 -2.22 24.34
N GLU A 226 8.70 -2.43 24.11
CA GLU A 226 9.77 -1.48 24.43
C GLU A 226 9.71 -0.22 23.59
N ALA A 227 9.33 -0.31 22.31
CA ALA A 227 9.13 0.86 21.45
C ALA A 227 7.96 1.70 21.92
N VAL A 228 6.83 1.06 22.26
CA VAL A 228 5.64 1.73 22.81
C VAL A 228 5.97 2.46 24.12
N ARG A 229 6.62 1.77 25.06
CA ARG A 229 7.04 2.40 26.33
C ARG A 229 7.96 3.60 26.10
N LEU A 230 8.94 3.43 25.19
CA LEU A 230 9.89 4.50 24.89
C LEU A 230 9.19 5.74 24.33
N VAL A 231 8.29 5.56 23.38
CA VAL A 231 7.57 6.66 22.72
C VAL A 231 6.68 7.40 23.74
N VAL A 232 5.97 6.67 24.58
CA VAL A 232 5.14 7.28 25.64
C VAL A 232 5.99 7.99 26.69
N ASP A 233 7.12 7.40 27.12
CA ASP A 233 8.07 8.05 28.03
C ASP A 233 8.67 9.35 27.48
N LEU A 234 8.77 9.46 26.15
CA LEU A 234 9.20 10.67 25.44
C LEU A 234 8.09 11.73 25.37
N GLY A 235 6.90 11.45 25.88
CA GLY A 235 5.77 12.38 25.93
C GLY A 235 4.90 12.41 24.67
N PHE A 236 4.98 11.39 23.82
CA PHE A 236 4.00 11.24 22.74
C PHE A 236 2.66 10.78 23.34
N ASP A 237 1.58 11.30 22.78
CA ASP A 237 0.22 10.97 23.20
C ASP A 237 -0.12 9.53 22.80
N LEU A 238 -0.49 8.73 23.80
CA LEU A 238 -0.86 7.32 23.62
C LEU A 238 -2.15 7.15 22.82
N ASP A 239 -3.04 8.12 22.93
CA ASP A 239 -4.36 8.13 22.32
C ASP A 239 -4.41 8.90 20.99
N ALA A 240 -3.30 9.52 20.57
CA ALA A 240 -3.23 10.18 19.27
C ALA A 240 -3.37 9.18 18.14
N LEU A 241 -4.12 9.60 17.11
CA LEU A 241 -4.28 8.79 15.89
C LEU A 241 -2.96 8.65 15.16
N GLY A 242 -2.62 7.44 14.81
CA GLY A 242 -1.43 7.11 14.07
C GLY A 242 -1.61 7.22 12.56
N PRO A 243 -0.49 7.24 11.81
CA PRO A 243 -0.50 7.06 10.36
C PRO A 243 -0.95 5.64 10.05
N SER A 244 -1.59 5.48 8.90
CA SER A 244 -1.79 4.19 8.28
C SER A 244 -0.47 3.70 7.63
N ASP A 245 -0.48 2.48 7.13
CA ASP A 245 0.63 1.87 6.40
C ASP A 245 0.99 2.61 5.10
N LEU A 246 0.11 3.46 4.59
CA LEU A 246 0.31 4.21 3.35
C LEU A 246 0.76 5.64 3.64
N PRO A 247 1.82 6.14 2.96
CA PRO A 247 2.41 7.45 3.21
C PRO A 247 1.43 8.64 3.07
N ASP A 248 0.38 8.46 2.27
CA ASP A 248 -0.59 9.49 1.92
C ASP A 248 -1.92 9.38 2.70
N GLU A 249 -2.08 8.36 3.55
CA GLU A 249 -3.28 8.22 4.37
C GLU A 249 -3.26 9.15 5.58
N ARG A 250 -4.44 9.67 5.91
CA ARG A 250 -4.62 10.46 7.14
C ARG A 250 -4.56 9.53 8.34
N PRO A 251 -3.97 9.98 9.47
CA PRO A 251 -4.02 9.25 10.73
C PRO A 251 -5.47 8.91 11.10
N TRP A 252 -5.75 7.65 11.43
CA TRP A 252 -7.13 7.21 11.61
C TRP A 252 -7.37 6.28 12.80
N GLU A 253 -6.33 5.65 13.37
CA GLU A 253 -6.44 4.67 14.45
C GLU A 253 -5.50 4.96 15.61
N THR A 254 -5.82 4.52 16.82
CA THR A 254 -4.98 4.63 18.01
C THR A 254 -4.09 3.40 18.17
N ALA A 255 -3.08 3.48 19.03
CA ALA A 255 -2.25 2.32 19.38
C ALA A 255 -3.07 1.11 19.87
N LEU A 256 -4.20 1.36 20.55
CA LEU A 256 -5.05 0.28 21.04
C LEU A 256 -5.82 -0.40 19.91
N HIS A 257 -6.26 0.33 18.87
CA HIS A 257 -6.86 -0.26 17.68
C HIS A 257 -5.86 -1.17 16.96
N VAL A 258 -4.62 -0.69 16.75
CA VAL A 258 -3.55 -1.48 16.14
C VAL A 258 -3.34 -2.79 16.89
N ALA A 259 -3.17 -2.74 18.22
CA ALA A 259 -2.95 -3.93 19.03
C ALA A 259 -4.13 -4.91 18.98
N VAL A 260 -5.37 -4.41 18.86
CA VAL A 260 -6.57 -5.24 18.69
C VAL A 260 -6.61 -5.83 17.28
N GLY A 261 -6.27 -5.08 16.25
CA GLY A 261 -6.19 -5.57 14.86
C GLY A 261 -5.23 -6.73 14.72
N ASP A 262 -4.09 -6.65 15.40
CA ASP A 262 -3.03 -7.67 15.40
C ASP A 262 -3.31 -8.87 16.34
N ASP A 263 -4.46 -8.89 17.04
CA ASP A 263 -4.81 -9.90 18.08
C ASP A 263 -3.74 -10.04 19.17
N ASP A 264 -2.99 -8.95 19.46
CA ASP A 264 -1.93 -8.95 20.47
C ASP A 264 -2.47 -8.61 21.88
N ALA A 265 -2.93 -9.64 22.59
CA ALA A 265 -3.51 -9.47 23.94
C ALA A 265 -2.51 -8.93 24.97
N ASP A 266 -1.22 -9.16 24.83
CA ASP A 266 -0.21 -8.67 25.76
C ASP A 266 0.06 -7.19 25.52
N LEU A 267 0.09 -6.75 24.28
CA LEU A 267 0.19 -5.34 23.92
C LEU A 267 -1.08 -4.58 24.32
N VAL A 268 -2.28 -5.14 24.12
CA VAL A 268 -3.55 -4.55 24.60
C VAL A 268 -3.50 -4.32 26.11
N ARG A 269 -3.10 -5.34 26.91
CA ARG A 269 -2.95 -5.19 28.36
C ARG A 269 -1.93 -4.13 28.76
N LEU A 270 -0.81 -4.06 28.05
CA LEU A 270 0.20 -3.04 28.26
C LEU A 270 -0.34 -1.64 28.01
N LEU A 271 -0.99 -1.41 26.87
CA LEU A 271 -1.55 -0.10 26.51
C LEU A 271 -2.61 0.35 27.52
N LEU A 272 -3.50 -0.54 27.93
CA LEU A 272 -4.49 -0.26 28.97
C LEU A 272 -3.83 0.06 30.33
N ALA A 273 -2.78 -0.67 30.71
CA ALA A 273 -2.01 -0.39 31.93
C ALA A 273 -1.27 0.95 31.85
N MET A 274 -0.92 1.44 30.67
CA MET A 274 -0.33 2.76 30.43
C MET A 274 -1.36 3.87 30.32
N GLY A 275 -2.67 3.56 30.36
CA GLY A 275 -3.76 4.52 30.37
C GLY A 275 -4.40 4.82 29.02
N ALA A 276 -4.22 3.95 28.02
CA ALA A 276 -4.92 4.06 26.75
C ALA A 276 -6.44 4.08 26.97
N ASN A 277 -7.13 4.96 26.25
CA ASN A 277 -8.58 5.10 26.34
C ASN A 277 -9.29 4.07 25.43
N PRO A 278 -10.02 3.09 25.99
CA PRO A 278 -10.68 2.04 25.22
C PRO A 278 -11.95 2.49 24.49
N ASP A 279 -12.43 3.71 24.77
CA ASP A 279 -13.68 4.25 24.21
C ASP A 279 -13.46 5.20 23.02
N LEU A 280 -12.23 5.42 22.61
CA LEU A 280 -11.95 6.22 21.40
C LEU A 280 -12.39 5.48 20.16
N GLU A 281 -13.05 6.22 19.25
CA GLU A 281 -13.40 5.72 17.94
C GLU A 281 -12.29 6.04 16.95
N ASP A 282 -12.02 5.10 16.03
CA ASP A 282 -11.20 5.37 14.85
C ASP A 282 -11.91 6.33 13.89
N HIS A 283 -11.13 7.03 13.03
CA HIS A 283 -11.71 8.00 12.08
C HIS A 283 -12.18 7.39 10.75
N ARG A 284 -11.94 6.09 10.51
CA ARG A 284 -12.30 5.43 9.25
C ARG A 284 -13.63 4.68 9.36
N PHE A 285 -13.81 3.93 10.44
CA PHE A 285 -14.97 3.07 10.65
C PHE A 285 -15.89 3.57 11.79
N HIS A 286 -15.45 4.57 12.53
CA HIS A 286 -16.14 5.09 13.71
C HIS A 286 -16.44 3.98 14.73
N ALA A 287 -15.49 3.09 14.93
CA ALA A 287 -15.56 1.97 15.83
C ALA A 287 -14.54 2.09 16.95
N THR A 288 -14.89 1.64 18.15
CA THR A 288 -13.97 1.54 19.29
C THR A 288 -13.09 0.28 19.15
N PRO A 289 -11.98 0.16 19.91
CA PRO A 289 -11.21 -1.08 19.98
C PRO A 289 -12.06 -2.32 20.31
N LEU A 290 -13.07 -2.19 21.18
CA LEU A 290 -14.04 -3.26 21.45
C LEU A 290 -14.86 -3.60 20.20
N GLY A 291 -15.32 -2.60 19.46
CA GLY A 291 -16.02 -2.78 18.19
C GLY A 291 -15.16 -3.57 17.17
N TRP A 292 -13.86 -3.27 17.11
CA TRP A 292 -12.91 -4.00 16.27
C TRP A 292 -12.75 -5.46 16.73
N ALA A 293 -12.59 -5.70 18.03
CA ALA A 293 -12.48 -7.06 18.56
C ALA A 293 -13.69 -7.92 18.20
N HIS A 294 -14.92 -7.37 18.27
CA HIS A 294 -16.13 -8.06 17.84
C HIS A 294 -16.17 -8.30 16.33
N HIS A 295 -15.84 -7.28 15.52
CA HIS A 295 -15.86 -7.38 14.05
C HIS A 295 -14.87 -8.43 13.54
N LEU A 296 -13.66 -8.44 14.10
CA LEU A 296 -12.59 -9.37 13.73
C LEU A 296 -12.73 -10.77 14.37
N GLY A 297 -13.69 -10.95 15.30
CA GLY A 297 -13.90 -12.22 15.97
C GLY A 297 -12.86 -12.54 17.06
N HIS A 298 -12.12 -11.53 17.54
CA HIS A 298 -11.13 -11.66 18.62
C HIS A 298 -11.80 -11.75 19.99
N THR A 299 -12.46 -12.89 20.25
CA THR A 299 -13.32 -13.08 21.44
C THR A 299 -12.60 -12.82 22.76
N ALA A 300 -11.34 -13.25 22.88
CA ALA A 300 -10.55 -13.05 24.10
C ALA A 300 -10.24 -11.56 24.35
N LEU A 301 -10.06 -10.76 23.29
CA LEU A 301 -9.88 -9.32 23.41
C LEU A 301 -11.18 -8.60 23.70
N ALA A 302 -12.30 -9.05 23.11
CA ALA A 302 -13.61 -8.52 23.43
C ALA A 302 -13.92 -8.72 24.93
N GLU A 303 -13.74 -9.93 25.48
CA GLU A 303 -13.90 -10.21 26.91
C GLU A 303 -12.98 -9.36 27.83
N LEU A 304 -11.78 -8.99 27.34
CA LEU A 304 -10.85 -8.13 28.06
C LEU A 304 -11.31 -6.66 28.06
N LEU A 305 -11.86 -6.19 26.95
CA LEU A 305 -12.23 -4.78 26.76
C LEU A 305 -13.64 -4.45 27.27
N GLU A 306 -14.61 -5.38 27.20
CA GLU A 306 -15.99 -5.15 27.65
C GLU A 306 -16.13 -4.51 29.06
N PRO A 307 -15.44 -4.98 30.12
CA PRO A 307 -15.58 -4.39 31.44
C PRO A 307 -14.94 -3.01 31.58
N LEU A 308 -14.13 -2.58 30.59
CA LEU A 308 -13.40 -1.31 30.60
C LEU A 308 -14.05 -0.27 29.69
N SER A 309 -14.92 -0.68 28.78
CA SER A 309 -15.62 0.21 27.86
C SER A 309 -16.85 0.83 28.53
N ALA A 310 -16.95 2.15 28.48
CA ALA A 310 -18.12 2.89 28.93
C ALA A 310 -19.20 2.98 27.84
N VAL A 311 -18.88 2.67 26.60
CA VAL A 311 -19.81 2.70 25.47
C VAL A 311 -20.58 1.37 25.45
N PRO A 312 -21.94 1.36 25.61
CA PRO A 312 -22.71 0.14 25.47
C PRO A 312 -22.52 -0.40 24.05
N THR A 313 -22.19 -1.68 23.90
CA THR A 313 -22.19 -2.36 22.61
C THR A 313 -23.61 -2.34 22.04
N VAL A 314 -23.90 -1.34 21.22
CA VAL A 314 -25.05 -1.42 20.34
C VAL A 314 -24.66 -2.45 19.31
N SER A 315 -25.37 -3.58 19.29
CA SER A 315 -25.25 -4.60 18.23
C SER A 315 -25.65 -3.93 16.92
N THR A 316 -24.72 -3.26 16.30
CA THR A 316 -24.90 -2.73 14.95
C THR A 316 -24.57 -3.86 14.00
N GLU A 317 -25.55 -4.23 13.20
CA GLU A 317 -25.34 -4.91 11.93
C GLU A 317 -24.06 -4.32 11.28
N PRO A 318 -23.12 -5.17 10.81
CA PRO A 318 -21.85 -4.69 10.27
C PRO A 318 -22.11 -3.57 9.27
N PRO A 319 -21.37 -2.46 9.31
CA PRO A 319 -21.52 -1.42 8.31
C PRO A 319 -21.40 -2.06 6.94
N ALA A 320 -22.34 -1.71 6.06
CA ALA A 320 -22.32 -2.19 4.68
C ALA A 320 -20.88 -2.02 4.15
N PRO A 321 -20.31 -3.04 3.51
CA PRO A 321 -18.90 -3.08 3.15
C PRO A 321 -18.50 -1.77 2.48
N ALA A 322 -17.49 -1.12 3.04
CA ALA A 322 -16.93 0.10 2.47
C ALA A 322 -16.64 -0.16 0.99
N GLN A 323 -17.13 0.73 0.14
CA GLN A 323 -16.75 0.67 -1.27
C GLN A 323 -15.21 0.68 -1.31
N PRO A 324 -14.57 -0.16 -2.16
CA PRO A 324 -13.13 -0.20 -2.26
C PRO A 324 -12.61 1.23 -2.40
N ALA A 325 -11.60 1.57 -1.61
CA ALA A 325 -10.96 2.87 -1.69
C ALA A 325 -10.65 3.14 -3.16
N GLN A 326 -11.14 4.25 -3.69
CA GLN A 326 -10.80 4.64 -5.03
C GLN A 326 -9.28 4.78 -5.06
N PRO A 327 -8.56 4.17 -6.01
CA PRO A 327 -7.14 4.45 -6.17
C PRO A 327 -6.96 5.97 -6.21
N ALA A 328 -6.00 6.47 -5.44
CA ALA A 328 -5.71 7.90 -5.35
C ALA A 328 -5.63 8.47 -6.77
N GLU A 329 -6.37 9.55 -7.00
CA GLU A 329 -6.32 10.26 -8.27
C GLU A 329 -4.86 10.60 -8.58
N PRO A 330 -4.31 10.21 -9.74
CA PRO A 330 -2.93 10.57 -10.07
C PRO A 330 -2.82 12.09 -10.02
N PRO A 331 -1.71 12.64 -9.50
CA PRO A 331 -1.52 14.09 -9.44
C PRO A 331 -1.72 14.68 -10.83
N ALA A 332 -2.53 15.73 -10.92
CA ALA A 332 -2.80 16.45 -12.16
C ALA A 332 -1.46 16.78 -12.85
N PRO A 333 -1.34 16.63 -14.19
CA PRO A 333 -0.10 16.92 -14.88
C PRO A 333 0.26 18.38 -14.60
N ALA A 334 1.50 18.59 -14.13
CA ALA A 334 2.04 19.91 -13.87
C ALA A 334 1.94 20.73 -15.17
N THR A 335 1.10 21.75 -15.17
CA THR A 335 1.06 22.75 -16.24
C THR A 335 2.39 23.47 -16.25
N SER A 336 3.24 23.13 -17.20
CA SER A 336 4.46 23.87 -17.45
C SER A 336 4.08 25.28 -17.89
N GLY A 337 4.20 26.25 -16.99
CA GLY A 337 4.07 27.65 -17.29
C GLY A 337 5.21 28.08 -18.20
N ALA A 338 4.95 28.17 -19.49
CA ALA A 338 5.81 28.91 -20.41
C ALA A 338 5.51 30.42 -20.25
N SER A 339 6.38 31.10 -19.48
CA SER A 339 6.52 32.54 -19.48
C SER A 339 7.24 32.98 -20.74
N GLY A 340 6.69 33.95 -21.46
CA GLY A 340 7.45 34.68 -22.46
C GLY A 340 6.62 35.19 -23.63
N ALA A 341 5.83 36.24 -23.42
CA ALA A 341 5.38 37.06 -24.51
C ALA A 341 6.42 38.14 -24.84
N PRO A 342 6.53 38.61 -26.06
CA PRO A 342 6.60 40.05 -26.26
C PRO A 342 5.46 40.63 -27.10
N ALA A 343 5.23 41.90 -26.87
CA ALA A 343 4.14 42.78 -27.25
C ALA A 343 3.95 43.06 -28.75
N ALA A 344 2.76 43.51 -29.02
CA ALA A 344 2.13 43.95 -30.25
C ALA A 344 2.86 45.06 -31.04
N PRO A 345 2.41 45.44 -32.24
CA PRO A 345 1.32 46.43 -32.32
C PRO A 345 0.33 46.32 -33.50
N GLY A 346 -0.88 46.70 -33.25
CA GLY A 346 -1.68 47.69 -33.97
C GLY A 346 -2.39 47.37 -35.26
N ALA A 347 -3.69 47.69 -35.23
CA ALA A 347 -4.55 48.33 -36.18
C ALA A 347 -5.62 47.49 -36.93
N ALA A 348 -6.84 47.74 -36.53
CA ALA A 348 -8.03 48.22 -37.28
C ALA A 348 -8.60 47.43 -38.44
N GLY A 349 -9.94 47.22 -38.38
CA GLY A 349 -10.76 47.21 -39.61
C GLY A 349 -11.89 46.20 -39.60
N GLU A 350 -13.06 46.59 -39.13
CA GLU A 350 -14.42 46.45 -39.68
C GLU A 350 -14.85 45.25 -40.54
N GLY A 351 -15.98 44.64 -40.15
CA GLY A 351 -17.15 44.60 -41.05
C GLY A 351 -17.61 43.21 -41.51
N GLY A 352 -18.87 42.86 -41.16
CA GLY A 352 -19.76 42.19 -42.12
C GLY A 352 -20.23 40.78 -41.81
N ALA A 353 -21.36 40.69 -41.20
CA ALA A 353 -22.63 39.99 -41.48
C ALA A 353 -22.69 38.63 -42.21
N ALA A 354 -23.48 37.73 -41.62
CA ALA A 354 -24.55 36.91 -42.17
C ALA A 354 -24.20 35.60 -42.94
N GLY A 355 -24.92 34.54 -42.54
CA GLY A 355 -25.32 33.46 -43.42
C GLY A 355 -25.21 32.04 -42.85
N GLU A 356 -26.24 31.57 -42.15
CA GLU A 356 -26.64 30.15 -42.23
C GLU A 356 -27.16 29.85 -43.64
N PRO A 357 -27.21 28.62 -44.13
CA PRO A 357 -28.08 27.57 -43.60
C PRO A 357 -27.58 26.11 -43.74
N ASP A 358 -28.27 25.23 -43.01
CA ASP A 358 -28.60 23.81 -43.16
C ASP A 358 -28.06 23.03 -44.36
N GLU A 359 -27.57 21.81 -44.08
CA GLU A 359 -27.96 20.63 -44.85
C GLU A 359 -27.65 19.31 -44.10
N ASP A 360 -28.71 18.54 -43.97
CA ASP A 360 -28.80 17.12 -43.57
C ASP A 360 -27.94 16.23 -44.49
N ILE A 361 -27.25 15.24 -43.91
CA ILE A 361 -26.92 13.99 -44.64
C ILE A 361 -27.03 12.79 -43.70
N GLU A 362 -28.00 11.92 -43.99
CA GLU A 362 -28.19 10.56 -43.46
C GLU A 362 -27.02 9.63 -43.81
N PRO A 363 -26.81 8.53 -43.04
CA PRO A 363 -25.81 7.51 -43.35
C PRO A 363 -26.38 6.44 -44.30
N PRO A 364 -25.53 5.79 -45.10
CA PRO A 364 -25.95 4.60 -45.84
C PRO A 364 -25.69 3.31 -45.06
N ASP A 365 -26.66 2.42 -45.15
CA ASP A 365 -26.64 1.01 -44.77
C ASP A 365 -25.54 0.21 -45.51
N GLY A 366 -25.01 -0.83 -44.81
CA GLY A 366 -24.14 -1.84 -45.40
C GLY A 366 -23.52 -2.74 -44.34
#